data_4ecef8df7eef3750fe37b07ad0ed643e
#
_entry.id   4ecef8df7eef3750fe37b07ad0ed643e
#
_cell.length_a   1.000
_cell.length_b   1.000
_cell.length_c   1.000
_cell.angle_alpha   90.00
_cell.angle_beta   90.00
_cell.angle_gamma   90.00
#
_symmetry.space_group_name_H-M   'P 1'
#
loop_
_entity.id
_entity.type
_entity.pdbx_description
1 polymer ?
#
loop_
_entity_poly.entity_id
_entity_poly.type
_entity_poly.pdbx_seq_one_letter_code
_entity_poly.pdbx_strand_id
1 'polypeptide(L)'
;YVYVADIETHELVYMNQKALKAYGFRNNEEIAGLKCYEILQGNFAPCSFCNNEQLRPGYFKEWEYYNAVLKIDFHIKDTLVEDNGRLLRMEIAIDCGNPRQQNSSDYRKMEAALNQAMRVALRQSTPNQTLAVLLEFLGKVLEADRTYIFEKNDHGYDDNTYEWVAKGVTPEKATLQDLPPEVCAQWYQKFEENQNIVTENLEDIKEKNPAMYEVLARQNIHSLVVVPLYDDEKVIGFYGVDNPPARYFDYVLELLQIIGHFIVSSI
;
A
#
# COMPACT_ATOMS: atom_id res chain seq x y z
N TYR A 1 3.94 -8.81 5.21
CA TYR A 1 2.71 -8.83 6.00
C TYR A 1 2.54 -7.49 6.69
N VAL A 2 1.33 -6.97 6.70
CA VAL A 2 1.03 -5.71 7.39
C VAL A 2 -0.24 -5.91 8.21
N TYR A 3 -0.22 -5.43 9.46
CA TYR A 3 -1.44 -5.30 10.24
C TYR A 3 -1.44 -4.03 11.09
N VAL A 4 -2.64 -3.61 11.44
CA VAL A 4 -2.90 -2.50 12.37
C VAL A 4 -3.75 -3.01 13.52
N ALA A 5 -3.38 -2.65 14.74
CA ALA A 5 -4.11 -3.02 15.94
C ALA A 5 -4.17 -1.84 16.91
N ASP A 6 -5.28 -1.74 17.64
CA ASP A 6 -5.45 -0.77 18.72
C ASP A 6 -4.48 -1.10 19.87
N ILE A 7 -3.73 -0.11 20.36
CA ILE A 7 -2.70 -0.35 21.39
C ILE A 7 -3.25 -0.63 22.77
N GLU A 8 -4.48 -0.18 23.06
CA GLU A 8 -5.13 -0.36 24.37
C GLU A 8 -5.92 -1.66 24.42
N THR A 9 -6.75 -1.89 23.39
CA THR A 9 -7.62 -3.06 23.34
C THR A 9 -6.97 -4.28 22.71
N HIS A 10 -5.85 -4.11 21.97
CA HIS A 10 -5.20 -5.14 21.15
C HIS A 10 -6.08 -5.70 20.02
N GLU A 11 -7.16 -5.01 19.68
CA GLU A 11 -8.06 -5.43 18.60
C GLU A 11 -7.43 -5.14 17.23
N LEU A 12 -7.53 -6.12 16.34
CA LEU A 12 -7.13 -5.94 14.95
C LEU A 12 -8.10 -4.98 14.27
N VAL A 13 -7.55 -4.00 13.59
CA VAL A 13 -8.27 -2.99 12.80
C VAL A 13 -8.11 -3.28 11.31
N TYR A 14 -6.92 -3.72 10.91
CA TYR A 14 -6.60 -3.96 9.51
C TYR A 14 -5.54 -5.05 9.35
N MET A 15 -5.66 -5.82 8.27
CA MET A 15 -4.62 -6.70 7.74
C MET A 15 -4.57 -6.58 6.22
N ASN A 16 -3.37 -6.53 5.63
CA ASN A 16 -3.26 -6.61 4.18
C ASN A 16 -3.60 -8.03 3.68
N GLN A 17 -3.88 -8.16 2.38
CA GLN A 17 -4.32 -9.43 1.77
C GLN A 17 -3.35 -10.59 2.02
N LYS A 18 -2.04 -10.33 2.03
CA LYS A 18 -1.03 -11.34 2.34
C LYS A 18 -1.17 -11.86 3.77
N ALA A 19 -1.40 -10.97 4.73
CA ALA A 19 -1.61 -11.33 6.12
C ALA A 19 -2.96 -12.05 6.31
N LEU A 20 -4.05 -11.52 5.79
CA LEU A 20 -5.37 -12.17 5.84
C LEU A 20 -5.30 -13.61 5.35
N LYS A 21 -4.75 -13.82 4.14
CA LYS A 21 -4.62 -15.15 3.54
C LYS A 21 -3.75 -16.10 4.37
N ALA A 22 -2.65 -15.60 4.94
CA ALA A 22 -1.73 -16.40 5.74
C ALA A 22 -2.36 -16.89 7.05
N TYR A 23 -3.22 -16.07 7.66
CA TYR A 23 -3.94 -16.40 8.88
C TYR A 23 -5.34 -17.00 8.64
N GLY A 24 -5.72 -17.24 7.36
CA GLY A 24 -6.95 -17.95 7.00
C GLY A 24 -8.21 -17.10 6.93
N PHE A 25 -8.07 -15.77 6.81
CA PHE A 25 -9.17 -14.83 6.67
C PHE A 25 -9.34 -14.37 5.22
N ARG A 26 -10.56 -13.96 4.85
CA ARG A 26 -10.91 -13.49 3.50
C ARG A 26 -10.88 -11.96 3.39
N ASN A 27 -11.28 -11.27 4.44
CA ASN A 27 -11.40 -9.81 4.47
C ASN A 27 -11.20 -9.27 5.89
N ASN A 28 -11.19 -7.95 6.04
CA ASN A 28 -10.97 -7.28 7.31
C ASN A 28 -12.19 -7.33 8.25
N GLU A 29 -13.39 -7.58 7.75
CA GLU A 29 -14.57 -7.79 8.62
C GLU A 29 -14.42 -9.02 9.51
N GLU A 30 -13.81 -10.09 8.98
CA GLU A 30 -13.61 -11.33 9.73
C GLU A 30 -12.63 -11.17 10.89
N ILE A 31 -11.75 -10.16 10.85
CA ILE A 31 -10.77 -9.89 11.91
C ILE A 31 -11.21 -8.80 12.89
N ALA A 32 -12.26 -8.05 12.56
CA ALA A 32 -12.73 -6.93 13.39
C ALA A 32 -13.05 -7.40 14.82
N GLY A 33 -12.43 -6.74 15.81
CA GLY A 33 -12.59 -7.07 17.23
C GLY A 33 -11.82 -8.30 17.73
N LEU A 34 -11.13 -9.04 16.84
CA LEU A 34 -10.25 -10.12 17.26
C LEU A 34 -8.94 -9.56 17.83
N LYS A 35 -8.35 -10.27 18.78
CA LYS A 35 -7.12 -9.81 19.43
C LYS A 35 -5.88 -10.22 18.64
N CYS A 36 -4.96 -9.26 18.44
CA CYS A 36 -3.72 -9.51 17.70
C CYS A 36 -2.91 -10.67 18.28
N TYR A 37 -2.84 -10.78 19.60
CA TYR A 37 -2.11 -11.87 20.27
C TYR A 37 -2.75 -13.25 20.09
N GLU A 38 -4.08 -13.32 19.91
CA GLU A 38 -4.79 -14.57 19.63
C GLU A 38 -4.52 -15.03 18.22
N ILE A 39 -4.75 -14.14 17.25
CA ILE A 39 -4.67 -14.49 15.84
C ILE A 39 -3.22 -14.63 15.36
N LEU A 40 -2.37 -13.67 15.70
CA LEU A 40 -1.00 -13.64 15.16
C LEU A 40 -0.04 -14.54 15.92
N GLN A 41 -0.32 -14.83 17.18
CA GLN A 41 0.60 -15.56 18.05
C GLN A 41 0.00 -16.85 18.66
N GLY A 42 -1.32 -17.04 18.54
CA GLY A 42 -2.00 -18.17 19.18
C GLY A 42 -2.02 -18.11 20.72
N ASN A 43 -1.88 -16.92 21.31
CA ASN A 43 -1.85 -16.70 22.76
C ASN A 43 -3.23 -16.37 23.31
N PHE A 44 -3.46 -16.64 24.58
CA PHE A 44 -4.70 -16.31 25.29
C PHE A 44 -4.62 -14.99 26.09
N ALA A 45 -3.48 -14.31 26.02
CA ALA A 45 -3.22 -13.05 26.72
C ALA A 45 -2.20 -12.22 25.91
N PRO A 46 -2.09 -10.90 26.16
CA PRO A 46 -1.10 -10.05 25.52
C PRO A 46 0.30 -10.64 25.60
N CYS A 47 1.06 -10.53 24.51
CA CYS A 47 2.40 -11.11 24.39
C CYS A 47 3.34 -10.54 25.45
N SER A 48 4.16 -11.38 26.07
CA SER A 48 5.16 -10.95 27.04
C SER A 48 6.27 -10.06 26.41
N PHE A 49 6.41 -10.12 25.09
CA PHE A 49 7.32 -9.31 24.31
C PHE A 49 6.63 -8.12 23.59
N CYS A 50 5.37 -7.83 23.95
CA CYS A 50 4.62 -6.71 23.36
C CYS A 50 5.38 -5.39 23.63
N ASN A 51 5.61 -4.65 22.56
CA ASN A 51 6.43 -3.43 22.59
C ASN A 51 5.59 -2.13 22.47
N ASN A 52 4.27 -2.19 22.61
CA ASN A 52 3.35 -1.05 22.47
C ASN A 52 3.81 0.18 23.29
N GLU A 53 4.25 -0.02 24.55
CA GLU A 53 4.73 1.06 25.42
C GLU A 53 6.00 1.76 24.92
N GLN A 54 6.75 1.13 24.03
CA GLN A 54 8.01 1.62 23.48
C GLN A 54 7.83 2.34 22.14
N LEU A 55 6.65 2.21 21.53
CA LEU A 55 6.36 2.79 20.23
C LEU A 55 6.09 4.30 20.35
N ARG A 56 6.38 5.04 19.30
CA ARG A 56 6.14 6.48 19.22
C ARG A 56 5.74 6.85 17.79
N PRO A 57 4.83 7.81 17.61
CA PRO A 57 4.48 8.31 16.28
C PRO A 57 5.71 8.85 15.54
N GLY A 58 5.82 8.49 14.27
CA GLY A 58 6.91 8.95 13.39
C GLY A 58 8.26 8.25 13.60
N TYR A 59 8.33 7.20 14.43
CA TYR A 59 9.53 6.40 14.65
C TYR A 59 9.22 4.93 14.47
N PHE A 60 10.06 4.24 13.70
CA PHE A 60 10.00 2.79 13.56
C PHE A 60 10.91 2.12 14.58
N LYS A 61 10.36 1.16 15.32
CA LYS A 61 11.10 0.20 16.10
C LYS A 61 11.30 -1.05 15.26
N GLU A 62 12.56 -1.44 15.06
CA GLU A 62 12.91 -2.62 14.26
C GLU A 62 13.40 -3.73 15.19
N TRP A 63 12.99 -4.98 14.89
CA TRP A 63 13.37 -6.17 15.66
C TRP A 63 13.12 -7.44 14.84
N GLU A 64 13.69 -8.55 15.28
CA GLU A 64 13.52 -9.85 14.64
C GLU A 64 12.65 -10.76 15.51
N TYR A 65 11.80 -11.55 14.88
CA TYR A 65 10.90 -12.43 15.59
C TYR A 65 10.54 -13.67 14.77
N TYR A 66 10.67 -14.86 15.41
CA TYR A 66 10.15 -16.10 14.84
C TYR A 66 8.68 -16.24 15.19
N ASN A 67 7.81 -16.21 14.19
CA ASN A 67 6.38 -16.44 14.36
C ASN A 67 6.07 -17.95 14.34
N ALA A 68 5.66 -18.49 15.47
CA ALA A 68 5.42 -19.92 15.64
C ALA A 68 4.14 -20.40 14.90
N VAL A 69 3.16 -19.53 14.65
CA VAL A 69 1.92 -19.83 13.94
C VAL A 69 2.22 -20.06 12.46
N LEU A 70 2.93 -19.11 11.84
CA LEU A 70 3.29 -19.18 10.42
C LEU A 70 4.58 -19.96 10.17
N LYS A 71 5.40 -20.21 11.21
CA LYS A 71 6.73 -20.83 11.14
C LYS A 71 7.70 -20.04 10.25
N ILE A 72 7.70 -18.73 10.40
CA ILE A 72 8.49 -17.77 9.62
C ILE A 72 9.29 -16.90 10.56
N ASP A 73 10.56 -16.65 10.19
CA ASP A 73 11.38 -15.63 10.80
C ASP A 73 11.07 -14.29 10.12
N PHE A 74 10.66 -13.31 10.91
CA PHE A 74 10.32 -11.96 10.45
C PHE A 74 11.33 -10.92 10.91
N HIS A 75 11.67 -10.01 10.00
CA HIS A 75 12.16 -8.69 10.35
C HIS A 75 10.97 -7.76 10.49
N ILE A 76 10.77 -7.23 11.68
CA ILE A 76 9.56 -6.47 12.05
C ILE A 76 9.89 -4.99 12.20
N LYS A 77 8.98 -4.16 11.74
CA LYS A 77 8.99 -2.70 11.90
C LYS A 77 7.66 -2.25 12.47
N ASP A 78 7.71 -1.70 13.65
CA ASP A 78 6.56 -1.18 14.38
C ASP A 78 6.59 0.33 14.48
N THR A 79 5.43 0.94 14.33
CA THR A 79 5.22 2.37 14.62
C THR A 79 3.84 2.61 15.20
N LEU A 80 3.61 3.81 15.72
CA LEU A 80 2.27 4.29 16.04
C LEU A 80 1.75 5.19 14.93
N VAL A 81 0.49 5.01 14.63
CA VAL A 81 -0.33 5.90 13.78
C VAL A 81 -1.51 6.37 14.59
N GLU A 82 -2.00 7.57 14.33
CA GLU A 82 -3.18 8.13 14.96
C GLU A 82 -4.32 8.13 13.94
N ASP A 83 -5.45 7.57 14.36
CA ASP A 83 -6.68 7.54 13.58
C ASP A 83 -7.85 7.98 14.46
N ASN A 84 -8.50 9.08 14.09
CA ASN A 84 -9.66 9.65 14.82
C ASN A 84 -9.43 9.78 16.34
N GLY A 85 -8.21 10.17 16.76
CA GLY A 85 -7.82 10.32 18.15
C GLY A 85 -7.51 9.01 18.89
N ARG A 86 -7.51 7.86 18.18
CA ARG A 86 -7.02 6.58 18.68
C ARG A 86 -5.57 6.35 18.27
N LEU A 87 -4.78 5.81 19.17
CA LEU A 87 -3.43 5.36 18.84
C LEU A 87 -3.46 3.90 18.41
N LEU A 88 -3.01 3.66 17.21
CA LEU A 88 -2.95 2.34 16.61
C LEU A 88 -1.49 1.95 16.39
N ARG A 89 -1.15 0.68 16.66
CA ARG A 89 0.11 0.07 16.23
C ARG A 89 -0.02 -0.38 14.81
N MET A 90 0.89 0.05 13.96
CA MET A 90 1.10 -0.56 12.66
C MET A 90 2.39 -1.38 12.69
N GLU A 91 2.27 -2.63 12.28
CA GLU A 91 3.38 -3.56 12.13
C GLU A 91 3.56 -3.96 10.67
N ILE A 92 4.79 -3.87 10.20
CA ILE A 92 5.25 -4.40 8.92
C ILE A 92 6.19 -5.56 9.22
N ALA A 93 5.76 -6.78 8.91
CA ALA A 93 6.56 -7.99 9.11
C ALA A 93 7.07 -8.51 7.75
N ILE A 94 8.38 -8.50 7.58
CA ILE A 94 9.08 -8.92 6.38
C ILE A 94 9.60 -10.33 6.60
N ASP A 95 9.24 -11.26 5.72
CA ASP A 95 9.65 -12.65 5.76
C ASP A 95 11.15 -12.79 5.51
N CYS A 96 11.88 -13.32 6.50
CA CYS A 96 13.32 -13.59 6.41
C CYS A 96 13.66 -14.97 5.84
N GLY A 97 12.66 -15.79 5.53
CA GLY A 97 12.82 -17.20 5.20
C GLY A 97 13.37 -17.51 3.81
N ASN A 98 13.60 -16.51 2.95
CA ASN A 98 14.15 -16.75 1.62
C ASN A 98 15.43 -15.96 1.34
N PRO A 99 16.63 -16.52 1.60
CA PRO A 99 17.91 -15.83 1.40
C PRO A 99 18.14 -15.30 -0.03
N ARG A 100 17.40 -15.83 -1.01
CA ARG A 100 17.54 -15.39 -2.41
C ARG A 100 16.84 -14.07 -2.71
N GLN A 101 15.77 -13.72 -1.98
CA GLN A 101 15.10 -12.43 -2.13
C GLN A 101 15.75 -11.31 -1.28
N GLN A 102 16.33 -11.65 -0.14
CA GLN A 102 16.96 -10.68 0.77
C GLN A 102 18.33 -10.17 0.34
N ASN A 103 19.02 -10.86 -0.56
CA ASN A 103 20.41 -10.55 -0.93
C ASN A 103 20.56 -9.62 -2.12
N SER A 104 19.49 -9.09 -2.72
CA SER A 104 19.66 -8.07 -3.74
C SER A 104 19.95 -6.71 -3.08
N SER A 105 21.03 -6.08 -3.50
CA SER A 105 21.42 -4.71 -3.12
C SER A 105 20.24 -3.73 -3.28
N ASP A 106 19.38 -3.99 -4.25
CA ASP A 106 18.26 -3.15 -4.61
C ASP A 106 17.08 -3.29 -3.63
N TYR A 107 16.81 -4.49 -3.10
CA TYR A 107 15.79 -4.68 -2.06
C TYR A 107 16.13 -3.88 -0.78
N ARG A 108 17.39 -3.96 -0.31
CA ARG A 108 17.82 -3.20 0.90
C ARG A 108 17.75 -1.70 0.70
N LYS A 109 18.10 -1.21 -0.50
CA LYS A 109 17.99 0.22 -0.84
C LYS A 109 16.53 0.66 -0.84
N MET A 110 15.65 -0.14 -1.43
CA MET A 110 14.22 0.13 -1.49
C MET A 110 13.60 0.13 -0.09
N GLU A 111 13.95 -0.84 0.74
CA GLU A 111 13.51 -0.92 2.13
C GLU A 111 13.99 0.28 2.97
N ALA A 112 15.26 0.65 2.87
CA ALA A 112 15.80 1.82 3.57
C ALA A 112 15.13 3.12 3.10
N ALA A 113 14.87 3.19 1.81
CA ALA A 113 14.21 4.30 1.20
C ALA A 113 12.74 4.40 1.63
N LEU A 114 11.99 3.30 1.70
CA LEU A 114 10.62 3.25 2.24
C LEU A 114 10.57 3.78 3.68
N ASN A 115 11.47 3.32 4.53
CA ASN A 115 11.55 3.79 5.90
C ASN A 115 11.78 5.30 5.99
N GLN A 116 12.64 5.83 5.13
CA GLN A 116 12.91 7.27 5.09
C GLN A 116 11.67 8.06 4.66
N ALA A 117 10.95 7.60 3.64
CA ALA A 117 9.74 8.28 3.17
C ALA A 117 8.63 8.29 4.21
N MET A 118 8.37 7.14 4.83
CA MET A 118 7.35 7.05 5.87
C MET A 118 7.69 7.98 7.05
N ARG A 119 8.97 8.05 7.47
CA ARG A 119 9.41 9.01 8.49
C ARG A 119 9.18 10.47 8.09
N VAL A 120 9.41 10.80 6.84
CA VAL A 120 9.21 12.18 6.33
C VAL A 120 7.72 12.47 6.20
N ALA A 121 6.94 11.55 5.66
CA ALA A 121 5.51 11.68 5.48
C ALA A 121 4.78 11.88 6.83
N LEU A 122 5.07 11.04 7.82
CA LEU A 122 4.49 11.13 9.17
C LEU A 122 4.83 12.42 9.95
N ARG A 123 5.77 13.22 9.46
CA ARG A 123 6.14 14.52 10.04
C ARG A 123 5.50 15.70 9.33
N GLN A 124 4.76 15.47 8.28
CA GLN A 124 4.09 16.54 7.56
C GLN A 124 2.91 17.08 8.38
N SER A 125 2.63 18.38 8.21
CA SER A 125 1.60 19.06 8.97
C SER A 125 0.21 18.95 8.33
N THR A 126 0.13 18.51 7.08
CA THR A 126 -1.13 18.42 6.34
C THR A 126 -1.17 17.14 5.49
N PRO A 127 -2.38 16.56 5.30
CA PRO A 127 -2.57 15.40 4.44
C PRO A 127 -1.99 15.59 3.03
N ASN A 128 -2.24 16.73 2.41
CA ASN A 128 -1.72 17.03 1.06
C ASN A 128 -0.19 16.96 0.97
N GLN A 129 0.50 17.48 2.00
CA GLN A 129 1.97 17.38 2.05
C GLN A 129 2.43 15.95 2.27
N THR A 130 1.73 15.20 3.09
CA THR A 130 1.99 13.77 3.33
C THR A 130 1.91 12.98 2.03
N LEU A 131 0.81 13.13 1.29
CA LEU A 131 0.58 12.43 0.02
C LEU A 131 1.59 12.84 -1.06
N ALA A 132 1.90 14.13 -1.19
CA ALA A 132 2.90 14.60 -2.14
C ALA A 132 4.28 13.98 -1.88
N VAL A 133 4.71 13.93 -0.61
CA VAL A 133 5.98 13.32 -0.20
C VAL A 133 5.98 11.81 -0.48
N LEU A 134 4.88 11.10 -0.20
CA LEU A 134 4.76 9.67 -0.45
C LEU A 134 4.85 9.35 -1.94
N LEU A 135 4.12 10.08 -2.79
CA LEU A 135 4.14 9.88 -4.24
C LEU A 135 5.51 10.19 -4.84
N GLU A 136 6.12 11.32 -4.49
CA GLU A 136 7.47 11.66 -4.94
C GLU A 136 8.48 10.58 -4.57
N PHE A 137 8.36 10.07 -3.35
CA PHE A 137 9.24 9.03 -2.86
C PHE A 137 9.05 7.72 -3.62
N LEU A 138 7.80 7.26 -3.79
CA LEU A 138 7.48 6.07 -4.57
C LEU A 138 8.07 6.16 -5.97
N GLY A 139 7.81 7.27 -6.67
CA GLY A 139 8.31 7.47 -8.02
C GLY A 139 9.84 7.41 -8.10
N LYS A 140 10.54 8.05 -7.17
CA LYS A 140 12.02 8.05 -7.14
C LYS A 140 12.60 6.68 -6.80
N VAL A 141 12.04 5.97 -5.83
CA VAL A 141 12.57 4.66 -5.40
C VAL A 141 12.31 3.59 -6.43
N LEU A 142 11.15 3.65 -7.06
CA LEU A 142 10.77 2.71 -8.12
C LEU A 142 11.31 3.11 -9.49
N GLU A 143 12.05 4.23 -9.59
CA GLU A 143 12.54 4.76 -10.87
C GLU A 143 11.41 4.86 -11.90
N ALA A 144 10.21 5.21 -11.44
CA ALA A 144 9.01 5.26 -12.25
C ALA A 144 8.86 6.61 -12.96
N ASP A 145 8.07 6.63 -14.01
CA ASP A 145 7.74 7.87 -14.73
C ASP A 145 6.71 8.70 -13.98
N ARG A 146 5.74 8.05 -13.35
CA ARG A 146 4.63 8.72 -12.65
C ARG A 146 4.14 7.89 -11.48
N THR A 147 3.65 8.58 -10.44
CA THR A 147 2.83 8.02 -9.36
C THR A 147 1.63 8.93 -9.14
N TYR A 148 0.49 8.35 -8.84
CA TYR A 148 -0.78 9.09 -8.78
C TYR A 148 -1.78 8.48 -7.82
N ILE A 149 -2.76 9.32 -7.43
CA ILE A 149 -3.98 8.90 -6.72
C ILE A 149 -5.19 9.40 -7.51
N PHE A 150 -6.14 8.51 -7.72
CA PHE A 150 -7.45 8.83 -8.24
C PHE A 150 -8.50 8.58 -7.17
N GLU A 151 -9.41 9.54 -7.02
CA GLU A 151 -10.52 9.47 -6.08
C GLU A 151 -11.83 9.65 -6.82
N LYS A 152 -12.90 9.02 -6.34
CA LYS A 152 -14.24 9.26 -6.86
C LYS A 152 -14.75 10.60 -6.39
N ASN A 153 -15.18 11.44 -7.34
CA ASN A 153 -15.88 12.68 -7.03
C ASN A 153 -17.37 12.43 -6.70
N ASP A 154 -18.08 13.49 -6.29
CA ASP A 154 -19.51 13.44 -5.91
C ASP A 154 -20.43 12.94 -7.01
N HIS A 155 -20.00 12.95 -8.27
CA HIS A 155 -20.75 12.47 -9.43
C HIS A 155 -20.41 11.01 -9.80
N GLY A 156 -19.48 10.40 -9.07
CA GLY A 156 -19.02 9.03 -9.30
C GLY A 156 -18.00 8.88 -10.44
N TYR A 157 -17.44 9.99 -10.92
CA TYR A 157 -16.33 10.02 -11.86
C TYR A 157 -14.99 9.94 -11.11
N ASP A 158 -13.94 9.51 -11.80
CA ASP A 158 -12.61 9.42 -11.24
C ASP A 158 -11.79 10.67 -11.57
N ASP A 159 -11.25 11.33 -10.53
CA ASP A 159 -10.37 12.49 -10.64
C ASP A 159 -8.94 12.12 -10.22
N ASN A 160 -7.95 12.49 -11.03
CA ASN A 160 -6.55 12.45 -10.60
C ASN A 160 -6.32 13.56 -9.56
N THR A 161 -6.39 13.21 -8.27
CA THR A 161 -6.31 14.20 -7.18
C THR A 161 -4.88 14.51 -6.79
N TYR A 162 -3.97 13.54 -6.91
CA TYR A 162 -2.55 13.71 -6.62
C TYR A 162 -1.69 13.05 -7.68
N GLU A 163 -0.63 13.73 -8.10
CA GLU A 163 0.32 13.22 -9.09
C GLU A 163 1.73 13.71 -8.79
N TRP A 164 2.69 12.81 -8.93
CA TRP A 164 4.10 13.14 -9.09
C TRP A 164 4.59 12.59 -10.42
N VAL A 165 5.46 13.33 -11.11
CA VAL A 165 6.08 12.92 -12.38
C VAL A 165 7.59 13.05 -12.32
N ALA A 166 8.29 12.16 -12.99
CA ALA A 166 9.74 12.22 -13.18
C ALA A 166 10.11 13.38 -14.09
N LYS A 167 11.39 13.79 -14.03
CA LYS A 167 11.90 14.86 -14.87
C LYS A 167 11.76 14.50 -16.36
N GLY A 168 11.04 15.32 -17.10
CA GLY A 168 10.81 15.15 -18.55
C GLY A 168 9.52 14.38 -18.87
N VAL A 169 8.80 13.92 -17.89
CA VAL A 169 7.47 13.33 -18.07
C VAL A 169 6.41 14.44 -17.99
N THR A 170 5.44 14.39 -18.89
CA THR A 170 4.33 15.36 -18.92
C THR A 170 3.33 15.05 -17.81
N PRO A 171 3.01 16.02 -16.95
CA PRO A 171 1.93 15.85 -15.98
C PRO A 171 0.58 15.70 -16.67
N GLU A 172 -0.25 14.79 -16.15
CA GLU A 172 -1.60 14.53 -16.70
C GLU A 172 -2.72 14.82 -15.69
N LYS A 173 -2.39 15.26 -14.49
CA LYS A 173 -3.39 15.58 -13.47
C LYS A 173 -4.50 16.50 -13.98
N ALA A 174 -4.16 17.55 -14.74
CA ALA A 174 -5.13 18.51 -15.23
C ALA A 174 -6.02 17.98 -16.36
N THR A 175 -5.57 16.94 -17.08
CA THR A 175 -6.29 16.33 -18.21
C THR A 175 -7.08 15.10 -17.82
N LEU A 176 -6.77 14.50 -16.68
CA LEU A 176 -7.41 13.30 -16.13
C LEU A 176 -8.36 13.68 -14.98
N GLN A 177 -9.34 14.52 -15.30
CA GLN A 177 -10.42 14.91 -14.42
C GLN A 177 -11.75 14.44 -15.02
N ASP A 178 -12.75 14.16 -14.18
CA ASP A 178 -14.06 13.72 -14.58
C ASP A 178 -14.00 12.49 -15.53
N LEU A 179 -13.12 11.51 -15.23
CA LEU A 179 -13.06 10.29 -16.03
C LEU A 179 -14.35 9.49 -15.87
N PRO A 180 -15.06 9.20 -17.00
CA PRO A 180 -16.32 8.46 -16.93
C PRO A 180 -16.11 7.06 -16.34
N PRO A 181 -17.07 6.54 -15.55
CA PRO A 181 -16.97 5.22 -14.91
C PRO A 181 -16.65 4.08 -15.89
N GLU A 182 -17.07 4.21 -17.14
CA GLU A 182 -16.87 3.20 -18.18
C GLU A 182 -15.38 2.98 -18.50
N VAL A 183 -14.56 4.00 -18.33
CA VAL A 183 -13.10 3.92 -18.59
C VAL A 183 -12.45 2.97 -17.61
N CYS A 184 -12.75 3.10 -16.32
CA CYS A 184 -12.16 2.31 -15.25
C CYS A 184 -13.01 1.09 -14.82
N ALA A 185 -14.15 0.82 -15.45
CA ALA A 185 -15.11 -0.19 -15.03
C ALA A 185 -14.50 -1.59 -14.82
N GLN A 186 -13.62 -2.03 -15.73
CA GLN A 186 -12.95 -3.34 -15.59
C GLN A 186 -11.94 -3.38 -14.44
N TRP A 187 -11.37 -2.22 -14.08
CA TRP A 187 -10.48 -2.13 -12.93
C TRP A 187 -11.30 -2.22 -11.64
N TYR A 188 -12.40 -1.47 -11.54
CA TYR A 188 -13.27 -1.53 -10.37
C TYR A 188 -13.85 -2.92 -10.15
N GLN A 189 -14.23 -3.64 -11.21
CA GLN A 189 -14.66 -5.04 -11.09
C GLN A 189 -13.58 -5.90 -10.42
N LYS A 190 -12.32 -5.75 -10.81
CA LYS A 190 -11.21 -6.47 -10.18
C LYS A 190 -10.96 -6.03 -8.74
N PHE A 191 -11.11 -4.73 -8.46
CA PHE A 191 -10.95 -4.20 -7.10
C PHE A 191 -12.02 -4.76 -6.16
N GLU A 192 -13.28 -4.90 -6.61
CA GLU A 192 -14.35 -5.55 -5.86
C GLU A 192 -14.07 -7.03 -5.56
N GLU A 193 -13.26 -7.68 -6.42
CA GLU A 193 -12.75 -9.04 -6.20
C GLU A 193 -11.44 -9.06 -5.37
N ASN A 194 -11.05 -7.95 -4.77
CA ASN A 194 -9.77 -7.77 -4.05
C ASN A 194 -8.53 -8.07 -4.91
N GLN A 195 -8.61 -7.78 -6.22
CA GLN A 195 -7.50 -7.95 -7.14
C GLN A 195 -6.85 -6.60 -7.47
N ASN A 196 -5.55 -6.62 -7.68
CA ASN A 196 -4.80 -5.47 -8.15
C ASN A 196 -4.66 -5.52 -9.68
N ILE A 197 -4.34 -4.37 -10.29
CA ILE A 197 -4.02 -4.29 -11.70
C ILE A 197 -2.50 -4.35 -11.85
N VAL A 198 -2.01 -5.33 -12.56
CA VAL A 198 -0.60 -5.44 -12.95
C VAL A 198 -0.56 -5.61 -14.47
N THR A 199 0.07 -4.69 -15.15
CA THR A 199 0.26 -4.71 -16.60
C THR A 199 1.74 -4.52 -16.88
N GLU A 200 2.43 -5.59 -17.20
CA GLU A 200 3.86 -5.55 -17.53
C GLU A 200 4.11 -5.05 -18.95
N ASN A 201 3.14 -5.30 -19.84
CA ASN A 201 3.18 -4.84 -21.23
C ASN A 201 1.80 -4.32 -21.63
N LEU A 202 1.70 -3.05 -21.96
CA LEU A 202 0.44 -2.40 -22.33
C LEU A 202 -0.25 -3.05 -23.55
N GLU A 203 0.50 -3.60 -24.48
CA GLU A 203 -0.06 -4.27 -25.66
C GLU A 203 -0.97 -5.46 -25.30
N ASP A 204 -0.79 -6.08 -24.13
CA ASP A 204 -1.57 -7.24 -23.68
C ASP A 204 -3.04 -6.88 -23.34
N ILE A 205 -3.34 -5.60 -23.11
CA ILE A 205 -4.69 -5.13 -22.83
C ILE A 205 -5.41 -4.52 -24.05
N LYS A 206 -4.71 -4.33 -25.16
CA LYS A 206 -5.22 -3.63 -26.34
C LYS A 206 -6.53 -4.20 -26.89
N GLU A 207 -6.63 -5.51 -26.97
CA GLU A 207 -7.85 -6.19 -27.45
C GLU A 207 -8.90 -6.35 -26.33
N LYS A 208 -8.45 -6.47 -25.08
CA LYS A 208 -9.33 -6.73 -23.92
C LYS A 208 -10.00 -5.47 -23.40
N ASN A 209 -9.30 -4.34 -23.45
CA ASN A 209 -9.78 -3.03 -23.01
C ASN A 209 -9.23 -1.91 -23.91
N PRO A 210 -9.75 -1.75 -25.13
CA PRO A 210 -9.28 -0.76 -26.09
C PRO A 210 -9.35 0.69 -25.55
N ALA A 211 -10.43 1.02 -24.82
CA ALA A 211 -10.62 2.36 -24.28
C ALA A 211 -9.51 2.72 -23.27
N MET A 212 -9.20 1.81 -22.36
CA MET A 212 -8.11 2.02 -21.40
C MET A 212 -6.74 2.03 -22.10
N TYR A 213 -6.54 1.15 -23.09
CA TYR A 213 -5.33 1.14 -23.90
C TYR A 213 -5.05 2.50 -24.54
N GLU A 214 -6.07 3.14 -25.16
CA GLU A 214 -5.91 4.46 -25.77
C GLU A 214 -5.57 5.54 -24.75
N VAL A 215 -6.20 5.52 -23.58
CA VAL A 215 -5.91 6.47 -22.49
C VAL A 215 -4.46 6.35 -22.03
N LEU A 216 -3.98 5.12 -21.83
CA LEU A 216 -2.62 4.86 -21.33
C LEU A 216 -1.55 5.09 -22.42
N ALA A 217 -1.80 4.62 -23.63
CA ALA A 217 -0.84 4.73 -24.74
C ALA A 217 -0.50 6.18 -25.11
N ARG A 218 -1.49 7.08 -25.12
CA ARG A 218 -1.25 8.50 -25.40
C ARG A 218 -0.35 9.19 -24.38
N GLN A 219 -0.24 8.61 -23.17
CA GLN A 219 0.60 9.10 -22.08
C GLN A 219 2.00 8.46 -22.07
N ASN A 220 2.33 7.65 -23.09
CA ASN A 220 3.56 6.86 -23.17
C ASN A 220 3.71 5.85 -22.03
N ILE A 221 2.60 5.33 -21.51
CA ILE A 221 2.61 4.26 -20.51
C ILE A 221 2.83 2.94 -21.26
N HIS A 222 3.78 2.16 -20.79
CA HIS A 222 4.11 0.84 -21.33
C HIS A 222 3.82 -0.27 -20.33
N SER A 223 3.86 0.07 -19.07
CA SER A 223 3.61 -0.84 -17.95
C SER A 223 3.04 -0.07 -16.76
N LEU A 224 2.28 -0.73 -15.91
CA LEU A 224 1.72 -0.10 -14.71
C LEU A 224 1.37 -1.11 -13.62
N VAL A 225 1.36 -0.62 -12.39
CA VAL A 225 0.78 -1.33 -11.24
C VAL A 225 -0.18 -0.39 -10.54
N VAL A 226 -1.43 -0.84 -10.36
CA VAL A 226 -2.48 -0.06 -9.70
C VAL A 226 -3.12 -0.89 -8.61
N VAL A 227 -3.34 -0.27 -7.47
CA VAL A 227 -4.00 -0.88 -6.31
C VAL A 227 -5.18 -0.02 -5.86
N PRO A 228 -6.27 -0.65 -5.39
CA PRO A 228 -7.43 0.07 -4.90
C PRO A 228 -7.18 0.77 -3.57
N LEU A 229 -7.91 1.84 -3.33
CA LEU A 229 -8.08 2.48 -2.04
C LEU A 229 -9.42 2.07 -1.45
N TYR A 230 -9.39 1.49 -0.27
CA TYR A 230 -10.59 1.07 0.45
C TYR A 230 -10.83 1.97 1.66
N ASP A 231 -12.04 2.49 1.77
CA ASP A 231 -12.61 3.02 3.01
C ASP A 231 -13.61 1.99 3.51
N ASP A 232 -13.28 1.33 4.62
CA ASP A 232 -13.91 0.08 5.05
C ASP A 232 -13.90 -0.96 3.91
N GLU A 233 -15.05 -1.36 3.39
CA GLU A 233 -15.17 -2.30 2.28
C GLU A 233 -15.40 -1.64 0.92
N LYS A 234 -15.59 -0.34 0.91
CA LYS A 234 -15.91 0.40 -0.32
C LYS A 234 -14.64 0.86 -1.00
N VAL A 235 -14.53 0.59 -2.29
CA VAL A 235 -13.48 1.19 -3.12
C VAL A 235 -13.80 2.66 -3.33
N ILE A 236 -12.97 3.55 -2.77
CA ILE A 236 -13.12 5.01 -2.86
C ILE A 236 -12.27 5.61 -3.98
N GLY A 237 -11.34 4.83 -4.52
CA GLY A 237 -10.43 5.26 -5.56
C GLY A 237 -9.34 4.22 -5.80
N PHE A 238 -8.26 4.66 -6.40
CA PHE A 238 -7.08 3.83 -6.64
C PHE A 238 -5.81 4.68 -6.74
N TYR A 239 -4.67 4.06 -6.59
CA TYR A 239 -3.38 4.72 -6.79
C TYR A 239 -2.42 3.79 -7.50
N GLY A 240 -1.43 4.35 -8.15
CA GLY A 240 -0.59 3.54 -9.00
C GLY A 240 0.76 4.14 -9.35
N VAL A 241 1.49 3.35 -10.12
CA VAL A 241 2.83 3.64 -10.61
C VAL A 241 2.90 3.28 -12.09
N ASP A 242 3.36 4.21 -12.92
CA ASP A 242 3.56 4.01 -14.35
C ASP A 242 5.04 3.81 -14.67
N ASN A 243 5.29 2.88 -15.59
CA ASN A 243 6.60 2.55 -16.15
C ASN A 243 7.69 2.22 -15.11
N PRO A 244 7.39 1.47 -14.03
CA PRO A 244 8.46 0.98 -13.18
C PRO A 244 9.34 0.01 -13.98
N PRO A 245 10.68 0.03 -13.83
CA PRO A 245 11.55 -0.96 -14.45
C PRO A 245 11.15 -2.40 -14.10
N ALA A 246 11.24 -3.30 -15.09
CA ALA A 246 10.80 -4.71 -14.94
C ALA A 246 11.37 -5.42 -13.69
N ARG A 247 12.60 -5.07 -13.27
CA ARG A 247 13.25 -5.62 -12.07
C ARG A 247 12.53 -5.32 -10.76
N TYR A 248 11.61 -4.35 -10.75
CA TYR A 248 10.87 -3.92 -9.56
C TYR A 248 9.45 -4.48 -9.47
N PHE A 249 8.91 -5.12 -10.50
CA PHE A 249 7.52 -5.59 -10.50
C PHE A 249 7.16 -6.46 -9.29
N ASP A 250 8.05 -7.36 -8.88
CA ASP A 250 7.83 -8.21 -7.71
C ASP A 250 7.69 -7.41 -6.40
N TYR A 251 8.27 -6.21 -6.34
CA TYR A 251 8.29 -5.37 -5.15
C TYR A 251 7.28 -4.22 -5.18
N VAL A 252 6.93 -3.73 -6.38
CA VAL A 252 6.03 -2.57 -6.55
C VAL A 252 4.71 -2.83 -5.84
N LEU A 253 4.12 -3.99 -6.07
CA LEU A 253 2.84 -4.35 -5.50
C LEU A 253 2.89 -4.41 -3.97
N GLU A 254 3.90 -5.06 -3.40
CA GLU A 254 4.09 -5.14 -1.95
C GLU A 254 4.27 -3.74 -1.34
N LEU A 255 5.07 -2.89 -2.00
CA LEU A 255 5.34 -1.52 -1.57
C LEU A 255 4.08 -0.66 -1.60
N LEU A 256 3.30 -0.73 -2.68
CA LEU A 256 2.04 -0.01 -2.80
C LEU A 256 1.05 -0.45 -1.71
N GLN A 257 0.88 -1.75 -1.47
CA GLN A 257 -0.01 -2.24 -0.42
C GLN A 257 0.36 -1.73 0.99
N ILE A 258 1.66 -1.57 1.28
CA ILE A 258 2.11 -0.98 2.55
C ILE A 258 1.69 0.49 2.66
N ILE A 259 1.84 1.24 1.57
CA ILE A 259 1.61 2.70 1.58
C ILE A 259 0.11 3.03 1.48
N GLY A 260 -0.71 2.16 0.88
CA GLY A 260 -2.14 2.40 0.67
C GLY A 260 -2.90 2.78 1.93
N HIS A 261 -2.57 2.16 3.05
CA HIS A 261 -3.20 2.49 4.33
C HIS A 261 -2.90 3.93 4.79
N PHE A 262 -1.69 4.43 4.54
CA PHE A 262 -1.35 5.83 4.83
C PHE A 262 -2.05 6.81 3.89
N ILE A 263 -2.25 6.41 2.64
CA ILE A 263 -2.98 7.23 1.67
C ILE A 263 -4.42 7.39 2.16
N VAL A 264 -5.13 6.31 2.46
CA VAL A 264 -6.52 6.36 2.90
C VAL A 264 -6.70 7.18 4.17
N SER A 265 -5.81 7.03 5.15
CA SER A 265 -5.87 7.85 6.38
C SER A 265 -5.57 9.34 6.14
N SER A 266 -5.14 9.73 4.94
CA SER A 266 -4.75 11.09 4.58
C SER A 266 -5.70 11.74 3.56
N ILE A 267 -6.62 10.99 2.96
CA ILE A 267 -7.69 11.49 2.07
C ILE A 267 -9.02 11.49 2.82
#